data_a3eccf0372ef7a875fc39483ac8e0d8d
#
_entry.id   a3eccf0372ef7a875fc39483ac8e0d8d
#
_cell.length_a   1.000
_cell.length_b   1.000
_cell.length_c   1.000
_cell.angle_alpha   90.00
_cell.angle_beta   90.00
_cell.angle_gamma   90.00
#
_symmetry.space_group_name_H-M   'P 1'
#
loop_
_entity.id
_entity.type
_entity.pdbx_description
1 polymer ?
#
loop_
_entity_poly.entity_id
_entity_poly.type
_entity_poly.pdbx_seq_one_letter_code
_entity_poly.pdbx_strand_id
1 'polypeptide(L)'
;MEIRKPFEAGNRTPINHYPCMPTEEICALHIWGRPVKDIAAKDAVLFLWTTNAHLLEARKVIDAWGFIYKSNFVWRKDKIGLGYYVRTQHEILLIAVRGNIGPPKPANRPPSVIEAPRRKHSQKPDEVYELIERMYPGLPKLELFARNTRPEWASWGNHWAV
;
A
#
# COMPACT_ATOMS: atom_id res chain seq x y z
N MET A 1 -33.77 2.72 -28.32
CA MET A 1 -32.37 2.60 -27.91
C MET A 1 -32.21 3.52 -26.71
N GLU A 2 -32.29 2.96 -25.50
CA GLU A 2 -32.27 3.71 -24.25
C GLU A 2 -30.80 4.05 -23.90
N ILE A 3 -30.46 5.32 -23.85
CA ILE A 3 -29.16 5.81 -23.42
C ILE A 3 -29.06 5.57 -21.90
N ARG A 4 -28.26 4.59 -21.49
CA ARG A 4 -27.99 4.36 -20.08
C ARG A 4 -27.33 5.63 -19.51
N LYS A 5 -27.95 6.21 -18.47
CA LYS A 5 -27.39 7.33 -17.72
C LYS A 5 -25.98 6.94 -17.20
N PRO A 6 -25.02 7.86 -17.21
CA PRO A 6 -23.71 7.60 -16.60
C PRO A 6 -23.90 7.22 -15.13
N PHE A 7 -23.16 6.22 -14.69
CA PHE A 7 -23.19 5.69 -13.33
C PHE A 7 -22.79 6.83 -12.36
N GLU A 8 -23.73 7.34 -11.60
CA GLU A 8 -23.41 8.25 -10.50
C GLU A 8 -22.57 7.49 -9.49
N ALA A 9 -21.31 7.91 -9.34
CA ALA A 9 -20.39 7.36 -8.35
C ALA A 9 -20.97 7.63 -6.96
N GLY A 10 -21.58 6.61 -6.37
CA GLY A 10 -22.16 6.69 -5.03
C GLY A 10 -21.08 7.05 -4.00
N ASN A 11 -21.51 7.44 -2.80
CA ASN A 11 -20.68 7.91 -1.67
C ASN A 11 -19.59 6.92 -1.16
N ARG A 12 -19.30 5.86 -1.95
CA ARG A 12 -18.34 4.78 -1.63
C ARG A 12 -17.04 4.83 -2.43
N THR A 13 -16.87 5.84 -3.30
CA THR A 13 -15.63 6.02 -4.05
C THR A 13 -14.57 6.68 -3.17
N PRO A 14 -13.30 6.25 -3.26
CA PRO A 14 -12.20 6.81 -2.46
C PRO A 14 -12.07 8.33 -2.57
N ILE A 15 -12.31 8.91 -3.73
CA ILE A 15 -12.23 10.35 -3.99
C ILE A 15 -13.16 11.21 -3.10
N ASN A 16 -14.23 10.61 -2.58
CA ASN A 16 -15.16 11.30 -1.67
C ASN A 16 -14.68 11.31 -0.22
N HIS A 17 -13.56 10.65 0.09
CA HIS A 17 -13.06 10.49 1.46
C HIS A 17 -11.66 11.08 1.67
N TYR A 18 -10.85 11.20 0.61
CA TYR A 18 -9.53 11.78 0.63
C TYR A 18 -9.04 12.08 -0.80
N PRO A 19 -8.07 12.99 -0.98
CA PRO A 19 -7.48 13.26 -2.29
C PRO A 19 -6.87 11.99 -2.87
N CYS A 20 -7.24 11.63 -4.09
CA CYS A 20 -6.67 10.52 -4.83
C CYS A 20 -5.62 11.03 -5.82
N MET A 21 -4.57 10.27 -6.03
CA MET A 21 -3.47 10.58 -6.92
C MET A 21 -3.43 9.54 -8.06
N PRO A 22 -3.37 9.96 -9.34
CA PRO A 22 -3.16 9.05 -10.47
C PRO A 22 -1.85 8.26 -10.35
N THR A 23 -1.79 7.09 -10.96
CA THR A 23 -0.61 6.21 -10.91
C THR A 23 0.65 6.91 -11.42
N GLU A 24 0.53 7.69 -12.49
CA GLU A 24 1.63 8.45 -13.10
C GLU A 24 2.22 9.48 -12.12
N GLU A 25 1.37 10.16 -11.37
CA GLU A 25 1.80 11.10 -10.33
C GLU A 25 2.46 10.37 -9.15
N ILE A 26 1.95 9.19 -8.77
CA ILE A 26 2.60 8.35 -7.74
C ILE A 26 3.99 7.90 -8.22
N CYS A 27 4.13 7.50 -9.48
CA CYS A 27 5.42 7.14 -10.06
C CYS A 27 6.43 8.29 -10.00
N ALA A 28 5.99 9.52 -10.24
CA ALA A 28 6.80 10.74 -10.24
C ALA A 28 6.83 11.46 -8.87
N LEU A 29 6.35 10.82 -7.81
CA LEU A 29 6.17 11.46 -6.51
C LEU A 29 7.47 12.02 -5.94
N HIS A 30 7.40 13.27 -5.49
CA HIS A 30 8.43 13.94 -4.72
C HIS A 30 7.93 14.17 -3.30
N ILE A 31 8.77 13.83 -2.34
CA ILE A 31 8.52 14.13 -0.94
C ILE A 31 9.75 14.87 -0.38
N TRP A 32 9.53 15.89 0.43
CA TRP A 32 10.60 16.76 0.94
C TRP A 32 11.52 17.29 -0.18
N GLY A 33 10.95 17.61 -1.36
CA GLY A 33 11.67 18.15 -2.52
C GLY A 33 12.53 17.13 -3.30
N ARG A 34 12.44 15.84 -3.00
CA ARG A 34 13.22 14.76 -3.65
C ARG A 34 12.31 13.65 -4.19
N PRO A 35 12.64 13.04 -5.35
CA PRO A 35 11.93 11.85 -5.84
C PRO A 35 11.97 10.72 -4.79
N VAL A 36 10.88 9.97 -4.65
CA VAL A 36 10.82 8.82 -3.72
C VAL A 36 11.96 7.82 -3.95
N LYS A 37 12.32 7.57 -5.21
CA LYS A 37 13.44 6.68 -5.58
C LYS A 37 14.78 7.11 -4.99
N ASP A 38 14.98 8.43 -4.73
CA ASP A 38 16.22 8.99 -4.21
C ASP A 38 16.22 9.11 -2.68
N ILE A 39 15.05 8.95 -2.04
CA ILE A 39 14.89 8.92 -0.59
C ILE A 39 15.09 7.50 -0.05
N ALA A 40 14.62 6.51 -0.79
CA ALA A 40 14.83 5.11 -0.42
C ALA A 40 16.32 4.77 -0.38
N ALA A 41 16.74 4.08 0.67
CA ALA A 41 18.12 3.63 0.82
C ALA A 41 18.56 2.75 -0.37
N LYS A 42 19.89 2.63 -0.59
CA LYS A 42 20.45 1.76 -1.64
C LYS A 42 19.94 0.33 -1.50
N ASP A 43 19.89 -0.17 -0.27
CA ASP A 43 19.36 -1.50 0.08
C ASP A 43 18.06 -1.28 0.86
N ALA A 44 16.92 -1.57 0.24
CA ALA A 44 15.62 -1.25 0.81
C ALA A 44 14.53 -2.26 0.44
N VAL A 45 13.50 -2.35 1.27
CA VAL A 45 12.27 -3.10 1.02
C VAL A 45 11.10 -2.13 0.88
N LEU A 46 10.30 -2.33 -0.14
CA LEU A 46 9.04 -1.63 -0.36
C LEU A 46 7.87 -2.56 -0.02
N PHE A 47 6.95 -2.08 0.79
CA PHE A 47 5.64 -2.68 1.03
C PHE A 47 4.59 -1.76 0.40
N LEU A 48 3.94 -2.22 -0.67
CA LEU A 48 3.01 -1.42 -1.46
C LEU A 48 1.61 -2.01 -1.45
N TRP A 49 0.66 -1.31 -0.82
CA TRP A 49 -0.74 -1.70 -0.86
C TRP A 49 -1.35 -1.50 -2.24
N THR A 50 -2.11 -2.49 -2.68
CA THR A 50 -2.92 -2.40 -3.90
C THR A 50 -4.24 -3.14 -3.74
N THR A 51 -5.22 -2.75 -4.52
CA THR A 51 -6.49 -3.47 -4.71
C THR A 51 -6.42 -4.33 -5.96
N ASN A 52 -7.35 -5.28 -6.12
CA ASN A 52 -7.43 -6.09 -7.32
C ASN A 52 -7.54 -5.25 -8.60
N ALA A 53 -8.28 -4.15 -8.55
CA ALA A 53 -8.48 -3.26 -9.70
C ALA A 53 -7.18 -2.56 -10.15
N HIS A 54 -6.24 -2.34 -9.22
CA HIS A 54 -5.00 -1.60 -9.48
C HIS A 54 -3.74 -2.49 -9.42
N LEU A 55 -3.90 -3.81 -9.42
CA LEU A 55 -2.78 -4.74 -9.27
C LEU A 55 -1.70 -4.56 -10.36
N LEU A 56 -2.12 -4.41 -11.61
CA LEU A 56 -1.19 -4.22 -12.73
C LEU A 56 -0.58 -2.82 -12.75
N GLU A 57 -1.34 -1.81 -12.28
CA GLU A 57 -0.85 -0.44 -12.14
C GLU A 57 0.21 -0.32 -11.04
N ALA A 58 0.07 -1.07 -9.94
CA ALA A 58 1.05 -1.09 -8.86
C ALA A 58 2.45 -1.52 -9.33
N ARG A 59 2.54 -2.35 -10.38
CA ARG A 59 3.81 -2.72 -10.99
C ARG A 59 4.57 -1.52 -11.55
N LYS A 60 3.87 -0.55 -12.16
CA LYS A 60 4.48 0.67 -12.69
C LYS A 60 5.16 1.48 -11.59
N VAL A 61 4.52 1.57 -10.41
CA VAL A 61 5.09 2.26 -9.25
C VAL A 61 6.35 1.57 -8.74
N ILE A 62 6.32 0.23 -8.60
CA ILE A 62 7.46 -0.57 -8.18
C ILE A 62 8.66 -0.30 -9.10
N ASP A 63 8.45 -0.36 -10.42
CA ASP A 63 9.50 -0.16 -11.42
C ASP A 63 10.02 1.30 -11.43
N ALA A 64 9.11 2.28 -11.35
CA ALA A 64 9.46 3.72 -11.33
C ALA A 64 10.31 4.11 -10.09
N TRP A 65 10.06 3.46 -8.94
CA TRP A 65 10.81 3.70 -7.71
C TRP A 65 12.09 2.86 -7.61
N GLY A 66 12.38 2.03 -8.64
CA GLY A 66 13.62 1.26 -8.75
C GLY A 66 13.63 0.00 -7.89
N PHE A 67 12.48 -0.60 -7.65
CA PHE A 67 12.35 -1.86 -6.90
C PHE A 67 12.05 -3.04 -7.83
N ILE A 68 12.24 -4.25 -7.32
CA ILE A 68 11.95 -5.51 -8.00
C ILE A 68 10.97 -6.29 -7.15
N TYR A 69 9.81 -6.63 -7.70
CA TYR A 69 8.80 -7.45 -7.02
C TYR A 69 9.36 -8.82 -6.60
N LYS A 70 9.02 -9.25 -5.40
CA LYS A 70 9.45 -10.55 -4.84
C LYS A 70 8.30 -11.43 -4.37
N SER A 71 7.33 -10.88 -3.64
CA SER A 71 6.25 -11.62 -3.01
C SER A 71 5.12 -10.69 -2.61
N ASN A 72 4.09 -11.23 -1.95
CA ASN A 72 3.01 -10.42 -1.41
C ASN A 72 2.37 -11.06 -0.18
N PHE A 73 1.64 -10.23 0.56
CA PHE A 73 0.64 -10.65 1.53
C PHE A 73 -0.76 -10.42 0.97
N VAL A 74 -1.69 -11.26 1.38
CA VAL A 74 -3.12 -11.07 1.17
C VAL A 74 -3.76 -10.72 2.50
N TRP A 75 -4.34 -9.54 2.61
CA TRP A 75 -5.19 -9.18 3.74
C TRP A 75 -6.61 -9.68 3.47
N ARG A 76 -7.00 -10.76 4.15
CA ARG A 76 -8.36 -11.28 4.13
C ARG A 76 -9.22 -10.50 5.11
N LYS A 77 -10.28 -9.87 4.58
CA LYS A 77 -11.25 -9.09 5.35
C LYS A 77 -12.37 -9.97 5.89
N ASP A 78 -12.96 -9.58 7.01
CA ASP A 78 -14.12 -10.22 7.62
C ASP A 78 -15.40 -10.12 6.77
N LYS A 79 -15.52 -9.08 5.93
CA LYS A 79 -16.73 -8.80 5.15
C LYS A 79 -16.45 -8.79 3.66
N ILE A 80 -17.37 -9.39 2.91
CA ILE A 80 -17.39 -9.37 1.45
C ILE A 80 -17.67 -7.95 0.97
N GLY A 81 -16.89 -7.47 0.01
CA GLY A 81 -17.06 -6.21 -0.66
C GLY A 81 -17.91 -6.30 -1.93
N LEU A 82 -17.91 -5.21 -2.69
CA LEU A 82 -18.54 -5.14 -4.01
C LEU A 82 -17.58 -5.64 -5.09
N GLY A 83 -18.11 -6.08 -6.21
CA GLY A 83 -17.36 -6.46 -7.39
C GLY A 83 -18.27 -7.07 -8.45
N TYR A 84 -17.93 -6.86 -9.73
CA TYR A 84 -18.72 -7.35 -10.85
C TYR A 84 -18.39 -8.80 -11.22
N TYR A 85 -17.12 -9.13 -11.32
CA TYR A 85 -16.67 -10.49 -11.64
C TYR A 85 -16.58 -11.39 -10.41
N VAL A 86 -16.02 -10.85 -9.33
CA VAL A 86 -15.91 -11.53 -8.03
C VAL A 86 -16.22 -10.55 -6.91
N ARG A 87 -16.78 -11.05 -5.82
CA ARG A 87 -17.05 -10.25 -4.61
C ARG A 87 -15.72 -10.13 -3.83
N THR A 88 -15.09 -8.98 -3.94
CA THR A 88 -13.75 -8.74 -3.37
C THR A 88 -13.79 -8.79 -1.85
N GLN A 89 -12.98 -9.66 -1.26
CA GLN A 89 -12.85 -9.84 0.20
C GLN A 89 -11.41 -9.64 0.69
N HIS A 90 -10.52 -9.14 -0.16
CA HIS A 90 -9.10 -8.96 0.20
C HIS A 90 -8.50 -7.73 -0.43
N GLU A 91 -7.36 -7.32 0.12
CA GLU A 91 -6.38 -6.43 -0.51
C GLU A 91 -5.00 -7.08 -0.48
N ILE A 92 -4.11 -6.59 -1.31
CA ILE A 92 -2.78 -7.17 -1.51
C ILE A 92 -1.73 -6.17 -1.04
N LEU A 93 -0.75 -6.64 -0.26
CA LEU A 93 0.44 -5.89 0.11
C LEU A 93 1.63 -6.48 -0.63
N LEU A 94 2.06 -5.82 -1.69
CA LEU A 94 3.19 -6.23 -2.51
C LEU A 94 4.50 -6.01 -1.77
N ILE A 95 5.44 -6.95 -1.90
CA ILE A 95 6.80 -6.85 -1.36
C ILE A 95 7.76 -6.74 -2.54
N ALA A 96 8.52 -5.67 -2.57
CA ALA A 96 9.55 -5.45 -3.56
C ALA A 96 10.86 -5.02 -2.89
N VAL A 97 11.98 -5.29 -3.51
CA VAL A 97 13.31 -5.00 -2.95
C VAL A 97 14.18 -4.25 -3.95
N ARG A 98 15.16 -3.51 -3.42
CA ARG A 98 16.25 -2.93 -4.22
C ARG A 98 17.58 -3.15 -3.50
N GLY A 99 18.65 -3.18 -4.29
CA GLY A 99 19.99 -3.43 -3.77
C GLY A 99 20.18 -4.85 -3.24
N ASN A 100 21.00 -4.99 -2.23
CA ASN A 100 21.43 -6.27 -1.66
C ASN A 100 20.69 -6.63 -0.36
N ILE A 101 19.50 -6.07 -0.13
CA ILE A 101 18.72 -6.46 1.03
C ILE A 101 18.20 -7.89 0.86
N GLY A 102 18.55 -8.75 1.80
CA GLY A 102 18.10 -10.14 1.81
C GLY A 102 16.66 -10.30 2.29
N PRO A 103 16.09 -11.52 2.16
CA PRO A 103 14.81 -11.85 2.79
C PRO A 103 14.93 -11.78 4.31
N PRO A 104 13.80 -11.66 5.03
CA PRO A 104 13.80 -11.74 6.49
C PRO A 104 14.45 -13.03 6.98
N LYS A 105 15.05 -13.01 8.16
CA LYS A 105 15.55 -14.22 8.83
C LYS A 105 14.41 -15.27 8.92
N PRO A 106 14.68 -16.57 8.79
CA PRO A 106 13.63 -17.60 8.81
C PRO A 106 12.63 -17.48 9.97
N ALA A 107 13.12 -17.18 11.18
CA ALA A 107 12.28 -17.00 12.37
C ALA A 107 11.35 -15.77 12.30
N ASN A 108 11.63 -14.80 11.40
CA ASN A 108 10.89 -13.57 11.23
C ASN A 108 9.97 -13.59 10.00
N ARG A 109 9.86 -14.73 9.29
CA ARG A 109 9.00 -14.88 8.11
C ARG A 109 7.58 -15.23 8.53
N PRO A 110 6.60 -14.34 8.35
CA PRO A 110 5.21 -14.63 8.68
C PRO A 110 4.53 -15.42 7.56
N PRO A 111 3.37 -16.04 7.84
CA PRO A 111 2.46 -16.53 6.80
C PRO A 111 2.03 -15.40 5.87
N SER A 112 1.70 -15.74 4.62
CA SER A 112 1.35 -14.76 3.59
C SER A 112 -0.09 -14.24 3.66
N VAL A 113 -0.94 -14.78 4.54
CA VAL A 113 -2.32 -14.34 4.75
C VAL A 113 -2.42 -13.60 6.08
N ILE A 114 -2.93 -12.37 6.01
CA ILE A 114 -3.22 -11.54 7.16
C ILE A 114 -4.75 -11.59 7.37
N GLU A 115 -5.19 -12.10 8.49
CA GLU A 115 -6.60 -12.10 8.88
C GLU A 115 -6.84 -10.95 9.87
N ALA A 116 -7.54 -9.91 9.41
CA ALA A 116 -7.90 -8.79 10.25
C ALA A 116 -9.24 -8.20 9.80
N PRO A 117 -10.08 -7.72 10.72
CA PRO A 117 -11.35 -7.11 10.37
C PRO A 117 -11.14 -5.82 9.56
N ARG A 118 -12.12 -5.53 8.72
CA ARG A 118 -12.18 -4.27 8.00
C ARG A 118 -12.40 -3.12 8.98
N ARG A 119 -11.61 -2.06 8.84
CA ARG A 119 -11.71 -0.83 9.65
C ARG A 119 -12.47 0.28 8.91
N LYS A 120 -12.28 1.53 9.31
CA LYS A 120 -12.78 2.72 8.62
C LYS A 120 -12.31 2.70 7.16
N HIS A 121 -12.96 3.46 6.30
CA HIS A 121 -12.67 3.48 4.86
C HIS A 121 -11.17 3.62 4.58
N SER A 122 -10.64 2.71 3.78
CA SER A 122 -9.22 2.60 3.37
C SER A 122 -8.18 2.44 4.50
N GLN A 123 -8.58 2.35 5.76
CA GLN A 123 -7.66 2.10 6.86
C GLN A 123 -7.13 0.66 6.78
N LYS A 124 -5.81 0.52 6.81
CA LYS A 124 -5.12 -0.76 6.80
C LYS A 124 -5.02 -1.33 8.23
N PRO A 125 -4.87 -2.64 8.39
CA PRO A 125 -4.74 -3.26 9.72
C PRO A 125 -3.43 -2.86 10.39
N ASP A 126 -3.49 -2.55 11.70
CA ASP A 126 -2.30 -2.14 12.46
C ASP A 126 -1.30 -3.28 12.64
N GLU A 127 -1.78 -4.51 12.58
CA GLU A 127 -0.97 -5.74 12.63
C GLU A 127 0.13 -5.76 11.57
N VAL A 128 -0.07 -5.04 10.46
CA VAL A 128 0.93 -4.95 9.37
C VAL A 128 2.18 -4.18 9.80
N TYR A 129 2.05 -3.16 10.64
CA TYR A 129 3.23 -2.45 11.16
C TYR A 129 4.10 -3.37 12.00
N GLU A 130 3.52 -4.11 12.94
CA GLU A 130 4.23 -5.07 13.79
C GLU A 130 4.88 -6.19 12.95
N LEU A 131 4.18 -6.64 11.91
CA LEU A 131 4.67 -7.63 10.98
C LEU A 131 5.91 -7.13 10.24
N ILE A 132 5.90 -5.90 9.71
CA ILE A 132 7.05 -5.28 9.04
C ILE A 132 8.21 -5.07 10.01
N GLU A 133 7.93 -4.59 11.23
CA GLU A 133 8.93 -4.39 12.29
C GLU A 133 9.63 -5.69 12.66
N ARG A 134 8.87 -6.78 12.75
CA ARG A 134 9.41 -8.14 13.00
C ARG A 134 10.23 -8.66 11.82
N MET A 135 9.78 -8.45 10.59
CA MET A 135 10.50 -8.90 9.39
C MET A 135 11.86 -8.24 9.25
N TYR A 136 11.94 -6.94 9.51
CA TYR A 136 13.13 -6.12 9.35
C TYR A 136 13.37 -5.24 10.57
N PRO A 137 13.78 -5.84 11.72
CA PRO A 137 14.04 -5.08 12.94
C PRO A 137 15.22 -4.14 12.77
N GLY A 138 15.15 -2.99 13.43
CA GLY A 138 16.26 -2.01 13.48
C GLY A 138 16.48 -1.20 12.20
N LEU A 139 15.75 -1.45 11.12
CA LEU A 139 15.83 -0.63 9.91
C LEU A 139 14.94 0.62 10.02
N PRO A 140 15.41 1.80 9.54
CA PRO A 140 14.58 2.98 9.43
C PRO A 140 13.34 2.70 8.54
N LYS A 141 12.20 3.24 8.93
CA LYS A 141 10.93 3.03 8.25
C LYS A 141 10.29 4.35 7.88
N LEU A 142 9.74 4.41 6.67
CA LEU A 142 8.99 5.56 6.17
C LEU A 142 7.64 5.09 5.64
N GLU A 143 6.56 5.69 6.14
CA GLU A 143 5.22 5.52 5.60
C GLU A 143 4.88 6.69 4.67
N LEU A 144 4.47 6.36 3.44
CA LEU A 144 3.93 7.32 2.48
C LEU A 144 2.41 7.30 2.52
N PHE A 145 1.80 8.46 2.29
CA PHE A 145 0.34 8.65 2.38
C PHE A 145 -0.20 8.35 3.79
N ALA A 146 0.65 8.58 4.80
CA ALA A 146 0.32 8.33 6.19
C ALA A 146 -0.89 9.17 6.64
N ARG A 147 -1.78 8.55 7.39
CA ARG A 147 -2.96 9.21 7.98
C ARG A 147 -2.79 9.43 9.49
N ASN A 148 -1.84 8.76 10.09
CA ASN A 148 -1.45 8.87 11.49
C ASN A 148 0.07 8.82 11.59
N THR A 149 0.60 9.27 12.72
CA THR A 149 2.01 9.08 13.06
C THR A 149 2.19 7.80 13.87
N ARG A 150 3.33 7.15 13.74
CA ARG A 150 3.73 5.99 14.53
C ARG A 150 5.14 6.22 15.10
N PRO A 151 5.39 5.91 16.38
CA PRO A 151 6.74 5.98 16.93
C PRO A 151 7.74 5.18 16.07
N GLU A 152 8.96 5.71 15.93
CA GLU A 152 10.05 5.11 15.15
C GLU A 152 9.81 5.00 13.62
N TRP A 153 8.70 5.52 13.10
CA TRP A 153 8.42 5.64 11.68
C TRP A 153 8.45 7.11 11.27
N ALA A 154 9.23 7.43 10.23
CA ALA A 154 9.02 8.68 9.50
C ALA A 154 7.70 8.56 8.71
N SER A 155 7.00 9.67 8.54
CA SER A 155 5.73 9.67 7.80
C SER A 155 5.60 10.87 6.89
N TRP A 156 5.02 10.64 5.72
CA TRP A 156 4.63 11.67 4.78
C TRP A 156 3.21 11.40 4.29
N GLY A 157 2.33 12.39 4.34
CA GLY A 157 0.93 12.22 3.91
C GLY A 157 -0.02 13.23 4.50
N ASN A 158 -1.29 12.87 4.62
CA ASN A 158 -2.41 13.74 4.99
C ASN A 158 -2.64 13.87 6.51
N HIS A 159 -1.73 13.42 7.34
CA HIS A 159 -1.87 13.53 8.81
C HIS A 159 -1.74 14.98 9.33
N TRP A 160 -1.34 15.93 8.47
CA TRP A 160 -1.29 17.36 8.76
C TRP A 160 -2.58 18.11 8.40
N ALA A 161 -3.52 17.46 7.73
CA ALA A 161 -4.81 18.05 7.37
C ALA A 161 -5.82 17.77 8.49
N VAL A 162 -5.74 18.52 9.56
CA VAL A 162 -6.81 18.70 10.57
C VAL A 162 -7.09 20.17 10.67
#